data_c834d134953c24a24aff4e9cb6e05927
#
_entry.id   c834d134953c24a24aff4e9cb6e05927
#
_cell.length_a   1.000
_cell.length_b   1.000
_cell.length_c   1.000
_cell.angle_alpha   90.00
_cell.angle_beta   90.00
_cell.angle_gamma   90.00
#
_symmetry.space_group_name_H-M   'P 1'
#
loop_
_entity.id
_entity.type
_entity.pdbx_description
1 polymer ?
#
loop_
_entity_poly.entity_id
_entity_poly.type
_entity_poly.pdbx_seq_one_letter_code
_entity_poly.pdbx_strand_id
1 'polypeptide(L)'
;MSARILALETSTLSCSVALFDGNACVHAEQRCEEQHVHASNLLPMIDAALKAAGWQGSDLSAVAVCAGPGSYTGLRIGTSTAKGICHAQSIPLIAINSLEIQAYHVLNIGPLHVGSTVLAVMDARRDEIYTQAFRWSGERFDALDKTRALVIDASAALDALFPQGTDGAIVVGDAAEKTQRLLKGKASGWTFIAAHPTA
;
A
#
# COMPACT_ATOMS: atom_id res chain seq x y z
N MET A 1 4.11 -19.86 -20.10
CA MET A 1 4.96 -18.69 -19.78
C MET A 1 4.44 -18.12 -18.48
N SER A 2 5.32 -17.74 -17.56
CA SER A 2 4.94 -17.05 -16.32
C SER A 2 4.40 -15.65 -16.62
N ALA A 3 3.53 -15.12 -15.76
CA ALA A 3 3.01 -13.77 -15.92
C ALA A 3 4.07 -12.76 -15.48
N ARG A 4 4.41 -11.80 -16.35
CA ARG A 4 5.34 -10.70 -16.06
C ARG A 4 4.56 -9.45 -15.72
N ILE A 5 4.68 -8.97 -14.48
CA ILE A 5 3.89 -7.87 -13.94
C ILE A 5 4.81 -6.71 -13.55
N LEU A 6 4.46 -5.52 -14.02
CA LEU A 6 5.04 -4.26 -13.54
C LEU A 6 4.12 -3.72 -12.43
N ALA A 7 4.65 -3.52 -11.23
CA ALA A 7 3.94 -2.91 -10.12
C ALA A 7 4.43 -1.47 -9.87
N LEU A 8 3.47 -0.55 -9.63
CA LEU A 8 3.71 0.87 -9.41
C LEU A 8 3.05 1.32 -8.11
N GLU A 9 3.85 1.92 -7.22
CA GLU A 9 3.36 2.53 -5.99
C GLU A 9 3.74 4.02 -5.95
N THR A 10 2.71 4.86 -5.84
CA THR A 10 2.84 6.33 -5.83
C THR A 10 1.86 6.99 -4.88
N SER A 11 1.22 6.22 -3.98
CA SER A 11 0.15 6.73 -3.12
C SER A 11 0.63 7.52 -1.90
N THR A 12 1.92 7.43 -1.56
CA THR A 12 2.55 8.13 -0.43
C THR A 12 3.68 9.04 -0.86
N LEU A 13 4.59 9.40 0.04
CA LEU A 13 5.85 10.07 -0.28
C LEU A 13 6.85 9.13 -0.97
N SER A 14 6.69 7.82 -0.79
CA SER A 14 7.47 6.82 -1.49
C SER A 14 6.98 6.69 -2.94
N CYS A 15 7.93 6.56 -3.86
CA CYS A 15 7.68 6.18 -5.25
C CYS A 15 8.46 4.91 -5.52
N SER A 16 7.81 3.81 -5.84
CA SER A 16 8.48 2.55 -6.09
C SER A 16 7.96 1.84 -7.32
N VAL A 17 8.84 1.04 -7.91
CA VAL A 17 8.60 0.21 -9.10
C VAL A 17 9.18 -1.16 -8.84
N ALA A 18 8.41 -2.22 -9.10
CA ALA A 18 8.88 -3.59 -9.03
C ALA A 18 8.42 -4.41 -10.23
N LEU A 19 9.19 -5.43 -10.58
CA LEU A 19 8.88 -6.39 -11.63
C LEU A 19 8.75 -7.79 -11.04
N PHE A 20 7.67 -8.46 -11.35
CA PHE A 20 7.38 -9.83 -10.92
C PHE A 20 7.34 -10.78 -12.10
N ASP A 21 7.90 -11.98 -11.93
CA ASP A 21 7.84 -13.08 -12.89
C ASP A 21 7.18 -14.29 -12.22
N GLY A 22 5.92 -14.55 -12.57
CA GLY A 22 5.17 -15.70 -12.05
C GLY A 22 5.02 -15.68 -10.53
N ASN A 23 5.66 -16.60 -9.85
CA ASN A 23 5.49 -16.92 -8.43
C ASN A 23 6.07 -15.88 -7.46
N ALA A 24 5.78 -14.59 -7.63
CA ALA A 24 6.18 -13.48 -6.76
C ALA A 24 7.71 -13.25 -6.66
N CYS A 25 8.50 -13.76 -7.62
CA CYS A 25 9.92 -13.47 -7.68
C CYS A 25 10.14 -12.03 -8.19
N VAL A 26 10.72 -11.16 -7.36
CA VAL A 26 11.06 -9.79 -7.76
C VAL A 26 12.36 -9.79 -8.55
N HIS A 27 12.30 -9.42 -9.83
CA HIS A 27 13.49 -9.32 -10.69
C HIS A 27 14.23 -8.00 -10.53
N ALA A 28 13.49 -6.92 -10.40
CA ALA A 28 14.05 -5.59 -10.18
C ALA A 28 13.10 -4.76 -9.34
N GLU A 29 13.66 -3.99 -8.42
CA GLU A 29 12.93 -3.03 -7.61
C GLU A 29 13.70 -1.71 -7.64
N GLN A 30 12.97 -0.59 -7.88
CA GLN A 30 13.50 0.75 -7.80
C GLN A 30 12.66 1.53 -6.79
N ARG A 31 13.30 2.29 -5.93
CA ARG A 31 12.64 3.06 -4.88
C ARG A 31 13.20 4.46 -4.79
N CYS A 32 12.29 5.44 -4.60
CA CYS A 32 12.64 6.82 -4.34
C CYS A 32 11.74 7.33 -3.21
N GLU A 33 12.33 7.93 -2.18
CA GLU A 33 11.64 8.49 -1.01
C GLU A 33 11.72 10.02 -0.95
N GLU A 34 12.22 10.67 -1.98
CA GLU A 34 12.31 12.13 -2.03
C GLU A 34 10.93 12.76 -2.27
N GLN A 35 10.70 13.91 -1.64
CA GLN A 35 9.43 14.64 -1.78
C GLN A 35 9.26 15.21 -3.19
N HIS A 36 8.04 15.12 -3.72
CA HIS A 36 7.59 15.75 -4.98
C HIS A 36 8.24 15.26 -6.29
N VAL A 37 8.93 14.12 -6.30
CA VAL A 37 9.66 13.63 -7.49
C VAL A 37 8.94 12.53 -8.28
N HIS A 38 7.71 12.15 -7.92
CA HIS A 38 6.96 11.09 -8.61
C HIS A 38 6.87 11.32 -10.13
N ALA A 39 6.56 12.56 -10.54
CA ALA A 39 6.36 12.88 -11.95
C ALA A 39 7.67 12.77 -12.77
N SER A 40 8.80 13.17 -12.20
CA SER A 40 10.10 13.13 -12.88
C SER A 40 10.77 11.76 -12.83
N ASN A 41 10.50 10.97 -11.79
CA ASN A 41 11.25 9.75 -11.52
C ASN A 41 10.54 8.47 -11.94
N LEU A 42 9.20 8.43 -11.96
CA LEU A 42 8.46 7.19 -12.20
C LEU A 42 8.83 6.52 -13.54
N LEU A 43 8.83 7.26 -14.65
CA LEU A 43 9.19 6.70 -15.95
C LEU A 43 10.67 6.27 -16.05
N PRO A 44 11.66 7.08 -15.60
CA PRO A 44 13.04 6.62 -15.47
C PRO A 44 13.22 5.36 -14.62
N MET A 45 12.50 5.24 -13.50
CA MET A 45 12.55 4.05 -12.65
C MET A 45 12.00 2.82 -13.37
N ILE A 46 10.89 2.95 -14.09
CA ILE A 46 10.32 1.86 -14.91
C ILE A 46 11.33 1.42 -15.97
N ASP A 47 11.94 2.36 -16.69
CA ASP A 47 12.93 2.06 -17.72
C ASP A 47 14.16 1.36 -17.12
N ALA A 48 14.65 1.83 -15.98
CA ALA A 48 15.77 1.22 -15.27
C ALA A 48 15.44 -0.21 -14.80
N ALA A 49 14.26 -0.43 -14.23
CA ALA A 49 13.82 -1.73 -13.79
C ALA A 49 13.70 -2.73 -14.95
N LEU A 50 13.07 -2.33 -16.05
CA LEU A 50 12.95 -3.17 -17.25
C LEU A 50 14.32 -3.53 -17.85
N LYS A 51 15.23 -2.57 -17.94
CA LYS A 51 16.61 -2.81 -18.40
C LYS A 51 17.38 -3.75 -17.48
N ALA A 52 17.25 -3.59 -16.16
CA ALA A 52 17.91 -4.46 -15.18
C ALA A 52 17.43 -5.92 -15.29
N ALA A 53 16.14 -6.13 -15.58
CA ALA A 53 15.55 -7.45 -15.80
C ALA A 53 15.79 -8.01 -17.23
N GLY A 54 16.36 -7.20 -18.14
CA GLY A 54 16.49 -7.58 -19.55
C GLY A 54 15.14 -7.68 -20.27
N TRP A 55 14.12 -6.94 -19.82
CA TRP A 55 12.77 -6.96 -20.36
C TRP A 55 12.50 -5.71 -21.21
N GLN A 56 11.54 -5.86 -22.10
CA GLN A 56 10.92 -4.76 -22.85
C GLN A 56 9.47 -4.57 -22.38
N GLY A 57 8.87 -3.44 -22.69
CA GLY A 57 7.45 -3.20 -22.37
C GLY A 57 6.51 -4.25 -22.98
N SER A 58 6.87 -4.80 -24.15
CA SER A 58 6.14 -5.89 -24.82
C SER A 58 6.20 -7.24 -24.10
N ASP A 59 7.11 -7.41 -23.15
CA ASP A 59 7.22 -8.63 -22.35
C ASP A 59 6.25 -8.65 -21.16
N LEU A 60 5.63 -7.51 -20.85
CA LEU A 60 4.69 -7.38 -19.75
C LEU A 60 3.36 -8.06 -20.06
N SER A 61 2.82 -8.77 -19.06
CA SER A 61 1.50 -9.41 -19.11
C SER A 61 0.41 -8.55 -18.45
N ALA A 62 0.79 -7.67 -17.51
CA ALA A 62 -0.10 -6.77 -16.79
C ALA A 62 0.68 -5.64 -16.12
N VAL A 63 -0.01 -4.55 -15.76
CA VAL A 63 0.50 -3.53 -14.84
C VAL A 63 -0.38 -3.48 -13.61
N ALA A 64 0.22 -3.59 -12.42
CA ALA A 64 -0.43 -3.37 -11.14
C ALA A 64 -0.15 -1.93 -10.67
N VAL A 65 -1.14 -1.27 -10.09
CA VAL A 65 -1.00 0.10 -9.58
C VAL A 65 -1.84 0.31 -8.34
N CYS A 66 -1.31 1.07 -7.38
CA CYS A 66 -2.09 1.57 -6.27
C CYS A 66 -3.21 2.48 -6.75
N ALA A 67 -4.45 2.11 -6.42
CA ALA A 67 -5.66 2.85 -6.79
C ALA A 67 -6.12 3.83 -5.69
N GLY A 68 -5.44 3.88 -4.57
CA GLY A 68 -5.76 4.69 -3.42
C GLY A 68 -6.31 3.88 -2.24
N PRO A 69 -6.54 4.56 -1.11
CA PRO A 69 -6.37 6.00 -0.87
C PRO A 69 -4.92 6.47 -0.86
N GLY A 70 -4.68 7.80 -0.86
CA GLY A 70 -3.35 8.36 -0.74
C GLY A 70 -3.18 9.73 -1.40
N SER A 71 -1.95 10.09 -1.72
CA SER A 71 -1.59 11.35 -2.37
C SER A 71 -2.34 11.53 -3.69
N TYR A 72 -3.18 12.57 -3.77
CA TYR A 72 -3.96 12.87 -4.98
C TYR A 72 -3.09 13.02 -6.24
N THR A 73 -1.99 13.76 -6.12
CA THR A 73 -1.04 13.95 -7.23
C THR A 73 -0.32 12.66 -7.57
N GLY A 74 0.19 11.95 -6.56
CA GLY A 74 0.88 10.68 -6.75
C GLY A 74 0.00 9.63 -7.42
N LEU A 75 -1.22 9.43 -6.94
CA LEU A 75 -2.19 8.50 -7.53
C LEU A 75 -2.51 8.83 -8.99
N ARG A 76 -2.62 10.11 -9.35
CA ARG A 76 -2.85 10.51 -10.74
C ARG A 76 -1.66 10.19 -11.64
N ILE A 77 -0.44 10.44 -11.16
CA ILE A 77 0.78 10.12 -11.89
C ILE A 77 0.86 8.60 -12.12
N GLY A 78 0.76 7.80 -11.05
CA GLY A 78 0.83 6.33 -11.14
C GLY A 78 -0.24 5.74 -12.04
N THR A 79 -1.51 6.11 -11.82
CA THR A 79 -2.63 5.56 -12.61
C THR A 79 -2.60 6.00 -14.07
N SER A 80 -2.18 7.24 -14.37
CA SER A 80 -2.05 7.70 -15.76
C SER A 80 -0.92 6.97 -16.49
N THR A 81 0.22 6.78 -15.82
CA THR A 81 1.36 6.02 -16.35
C THR A 81 0.97 4.56 -16.61
N ALA A 82 0.35 3.90 -15.62
CA ALA A 82 -0.11 2.53 -15.74
C ALA A 82 -1.10 2.34 -16.90
N LYS A 83 -2.10 3.23 -17.00
CA LYS A 83 -3.08 3.22 -18.10
C LYS A 83 -2.41 3.44 -19.47
N GLY A 84 -1.44 4.34 -19.54
CA GLY A 84 -0.67 4.59 -20.77
C GLY A 84 0.07 3.34 -21.26
N ILE A 85 0.77 2.67 -20.34
CA ILE A 85 1.49 1.42 -20.63
C ILE A 85 0.51 0.32 -21.03
N CYS A 86 -0.57 0.10 -20.26
CA CYS A 86 -1.59 -0.90 -20.55
C CYS A 86 -2.22 -0.69 -21.93
N HIS A 87 -2.55 0.56 -22.25
CA HIS A 87 -3.12 0.89 -23.55
C HIS A 87 -2.15 0.62 -24.69
N ALA A 88 -0.89 1.06 -24.56
CA ALA A 88 0.14 0.89 -25.59
C ALA A 88 0.48 -0.60 -25.85
N GLN A 89 0.46 -1.43 -24.81
CA GLN A 89 0.79 -2.85 -24.89
C GLN A 89 -0.45 -3.77 -25.03
N SER A 90 -1.67 -3.21 -24.98
CA SER A 90 -2.94 -3.98 -24.97
C SER A 90 -2.99 -5.04 -23.87
N ILE A 91 -2.50 -4.71 -22.66
CA ILE A 91 -2.46 -5.58 -21.49
C ILE A 91 -3.38 -5.06 -20.37
N PRO A 92 -3.85 -5.93 -19.45
CA PRO A 92 -4.74 -5.54 -18.36
C PRO A 92 -4.05 -4.66 -17.31
N LEU A 93 -4.88 -3.81 -16.66
CA LEU A 93 -4.55 -3.03 -15.48
C LEU A 93 -5.11 -3.71 -14.24
N ILE A 94 -4.28 -3.91 -13.21
CA ILE A 94 -4.66 -4.43 -11.89
C ILE A 94 -4.65 -3.26 -10.91
N ALA A 95 -5.82 -2.92 -10.37
CA ALA A 95 -5.96 -1.85 -9.38
C ALA A 95 -5.95 -2.46 -7.97
N ILE A 96 -5.03 -2.00 -7.10
CA ILE A 96 -4.86 -2.53 -5.75
C ILE A 96 -5.12 -1.42 -4.74
N ASN A 97 -5.84 -1.74 -3.66
CA ASN A 97 -6.09 -0.81 -2.57
C ASN A 97 -4.78 -0.54 -1.79
N SER A 98 -4.43 0.74 -1.59
CA SER A 98 -3.20 1.13 -0.89
C SER A 98 -3.17 0.64 0.57
N LEU A 99 -4.33 0.60 1.25
CA LEU A 99 -4.42 0.08 2.62
C LEU A 99 -4.25 -1.44 2.69
N GLU A 100 -4.66 -2.16 1.64
CA GLU A 100 -4.40 -3.60 1.54
C GLU A 100 -2.91 -3.88 1.42
N ILE A 101 -2.19 -3.16 0.54
CA ILE A 101 -0.72 -3.25 0.44
C ILE A 101 -0.08 -2.93 1.79
N GLN A 102 -0.57 -1.88 2.46
CA GLN A 102 -0.08 -1.47 3.77
C GLN A 102 -0.22 -2.60 4.81
N ALA A 103 -1.34 -3.35 4.80
CA ALA A 103 -1.54 -4.48 5.70
C ALA A 103 -0.48 -5.58 5.51
N TYR A 104 -0.07 -5.84 4.27
CA TYR A 104 0.95 -6.86 3.99
C TYR A 104 2.34 -6.54 4.56
N HIS A 105 2.65 -5.27 4.85
CA HIS A 105 3.93 -4.90 5.49
C HIS A 105 4.13 -5.52 6.87
N VAL A 106 3.06 -5.90 7.57
CA VAL A 106 3.16 -6.58 8.87
C VAL A 106 3.91 -7.91 8.75
N LEU A 107 3.78 -8.61 7.61
CA LEU A 107 4.43 -9.90 7.38
C LEU A 107 5.97 -9.78 7.29
N ASN A 108 6.51 -8.60 7.00
CA ASN A 108 7.95 -8.34 6.99
C ASN A 108 8.55 -8.25 8.40
N ILE A 109 7.71 -8.14 9.44
CA ILE A 109 8.16 -7.96 10.83
C ILE A 109 8.16 -9.29 11.57
N GLY A 110 7.28 -10.20 11.17
CA GLY A 110 7.20 -11.52 11.76
C GLY A 110 5.93 -12.28 11.37
N PRO A 111 5.84 -13.55 11.74
CA PRO A 111 4.68 -14.36 11.43
C PRO A 111 3.44 -13.86 12.19
N LEU A 112 2.31 -13.82 11.50
CA LEU A 112 1.00 -13.55 12.09
C LEU A 112 0.26 -14.84 12.41
N HIS A 113 -0.45 -14.85 13.53
CA HIS A 113 -1.41 -15.91 13.81
C HIS A 113 -2.66 -15.75 12.92
N VAL A 114 -3.21 -16.88 12.47
CA VAL A 114 -4.50 -16.88 11.77
C VAL A 114 -5.56 -16.24 12.67
N GLY A 115 -6.34 -15.34 12.10
CA GLY A 115 -7.33 -14.54 12.85
C GLY A 115 -6.81 -13.20 13.38
N SER A 116 -5.50 -12.91 13.31
CA SER A 116 -4.96 -11.60 13.70
C SER A 116 -5.64 -10.48 12.93
N THR A 117 -5.98 -9.41 13.65
CA THR A 117 -6.58 -8.22 13.07
C THR A 117 -5.52 -7.13 12.86
N VAL A 118 -5.49 -6.59 11.66
CA VAL A 118 -4.60 -5.51 11.23
C VAL A 118 -5.42 -4.31 10.82
N LEU A 119 -5.14 -3.14 11.37
CA LEU A 119 -5.68 -1.86 10.96
C LEU A 119 -4.63 -1.15 10.10
N ALA A 120 -4.88 -1.08 8.80
CA ALA A 120 -4.05 -0.27 7.93
C ALA A 120 -4.48 1.20 8.03
N VAL A 121 -3.50 2.10 8.15
CA VAL A 121 -3.73 3.54 8.32
C VAL A 121 -2.81 4.35 7.42
N MET A 122 -3.37 5.35 6.73
CA MET A 122 -2.61 6.28 5.91
C MET A 122 -2.97 7.72 6.26
N ASP A 123 -2.00 8.63 6.17
CA ASP A 123 -2.21 10.03 6.51
C ASP A 123 -3.15 10.71 5.49
N ALA A 124 -4.30 11.18 5.97
CA ALA A 124 -5.27 11.97 5.20
C ALA A 124 -5.10 13.48 5.44
N ARG A 125 -4.00 13.88 6.12
CA ARG A 125 -3.65 15.23 6.57
C ARG A 125 -4.51 15.71 7.76
N ARG A 126 -4.05 16.78 8.42
CA ARG A 126 -4.66 17.31 9.67
C ARG A 126 -4.83 16.16 10.68
N ASP A 127 -5.98 16.07 11.35
CA ASP A 127 -6.30 15.01 12.31
C ASP A 127 -7.09 13.86 11.69
N GLU A 128 -6.98 13.69 10.36
CA GLU A 128 -7.67 12.64 9.60
C GLU A 128 -6.71 11.54 9.17
N ILE A 129 -7.22 10.31 9.10
CA ILE A 129 -6.57 9.16 8.50
C ILE A 129 -7.50 8.46 7.51
N TYR A 130 -6.94 7.87 6.48
CA TYR A 130 -7.61 6.78 5.78
C TYR A 130 -7.35 5.48 6.54
N THR A 131 -8.37 4.65 6.68
CA THR A 131 -8.27 3.41 7.44
C THR A 131 -9.15 2.31 6.85
N GLN A 132 -8.69 1.08 7.04
CA GLN A 132 -9.42 -0.15 6.75
C GLN A 132 -8.89 -1.28 7.64
N ALA A 133 -9.79 -2.09 8.16
CA ALA A 133 -9.45 -3.24 8.97
C ALA A 133 -9.41 -4.52 8.14
N PHE A 134 -8.44 -5.37 8.43
CA PHE A 134 -8.21 -6.65 7.75
C PHE A 134 -8.01 -7.77 8.77
N ARG A 135 -8.35 -8.99 8.39
CA ARG A 135 -8.08 -10.22 9.15
C ARG A 135 -7.15 -11.12 8.36
N TRP A 136 -6.11 -11.61 9.02
CA TRP A 136 -5.20 -12.58 8.42
C TRP A 136 -5.82 -13.98 8.37
N SER A 137 -5.99 -14.55 7.19
CA SER A 137 -6.52 -15.91 7.01
C SER A 137 -5.47 -17.02 7.09
N GLY A 138 -4.18 -16.66 7.11
CA GLY A 138 -3.04 -17.57 6.95
C GLY A 138 -2.42 -17.51 5.54
N GLU A 139 -3.16 -17.03 4.55
CA GLU A 139 -2.72 -16.89 3.15
C GLU A 139 -2.86 -15.46 2.64
N ARG A 140 -3.91 -14.75 3.05
CA ARG A 140 -4.21 -13.38 2.61
C ARG A 140 -4.91 -12.58 3.70
N PHE A 141 -4.97 -11.28 3.48
CA PHE A 141 -5.79 -10.37 4.27
C PHE A 141 -7.21 -10.29 3.70
N ASP A 142 -8.21 -10.66 4.51
CA ASP A 142 -9.63 -10.47 4.20
C ASP A 142 -10.10 -9.15 4.81
N ALA A 143 -10.69 -8.27 4.00
CA ALA A 143 -11.19 -6.98 4.46
C ALA A 143 -12.39 -7.19 5.42
N LEU A 144 -12.33 -6.57 6.59
CA LEU A 144 -13.42 -6.61 7.59
C LEU A 144 -14.42 -5.48 7.39
N ASP A 145 -13.99 -4.37 6.80
CA ASP A 145 -14.80 -3.19 6.51
C ASP A 145 -14.39 -2.55 5.18
N LYS A 146 -14.98 -1.39 4.86
CA LYS A 146 -14.62 -0.61 3.68
C LYS A 146 -13.59 0.46 4.05
N THR A 147 -12.75 0.83 3.08
CA THR A 147 -11.91 2.03 3.17
C THR A 147 -12.76 3.25 3.56
N ARG A 148 -12.30 4.00 4.54
CA ARG A 148 -12.96 5.24 5.01
C ARG A 148 -11.93 6.28 5.44
N ALA A 149 -12.32 7.55 5.33
CA ALA A 149 -11.61 8.64 6.00
C ALA A 149 -12.22 8.83 7.39
N LEU A 150 -11.38 8.99 8.39
CA LEU A 150 -11.80 9.16 9.78
C LEU A 150 -11.03 10.29 10.45
N VAL A 151 -11.77 11.22 11.08
CA VAL A 151 -11.19 12.18 12.03
C VAL A 151 -10.95 11.47 13.34
N ILE A 152 -9.70 11.46 13.81
CA ILE A 152 -9.36 10.86 15.09
C ILE A 152 -9.61 11.90 16.19
N ASP A 153 -10.80 11.91 16.74
CA ASP A 153 -11.11 12.64 17.98
C ASP A 153 -10.93 11.70 19.18
N ALA A 154 -10.28 12.19 20.21
CA ALA A 154 -9.89 11.42 21.40
C ALA A 154 -11.05 10.76 22.16
N SER A 155 -12.32 11.13 21.91
CA SER A 155 -13.49 10.64 22.63
C SER A 155 -14.18 9.45 21.96
N ALA A 156 -14.15 9.32 20.62
CA ALA A 156 -14.93 8.34 19.86
C ALA A 156 -14.07 7.38 19.01
N ALA A 157 -12.73 7.51 19.07
CA ALA A 157 -11.86 6.93 18.07
C ALA A 157 -11.73 5.40 18.13
N LEU A 158 -11.76 4.77 19.30
CA LEU A 158 -11.52 3.32 19.42
C LEU A 158 -12.66 2.50 18.85
N ASP A 159 -13.91 2.82 19.21
CA ASP A 159 -15.09 2.11 18.71
C ASP A 159 -15.30 2.38 17.21
N ALA A 160 -14.89 3.56 16.73
CA ALA A 160 -14.94 3.90 15.32
C ALA A 160 -13.84 3.19 14.51
N LEU A 161 -12.67 2.93 15.09
CA LEU A 161 -11.59 2.20 14.44
C LEU A 161 -11.87 0.71 14.39
N PHE A 162 -12.44 0.15 15.46
CA PHE A 162 -12.78 -1.27 15.56
C PHE A 162 -14.17 -1.48 16.17
N PRO A 163 -15.23 -1.51 15.34
CA PRO A 163 -16.60 -1.71 15.81
C PRO A 163 -16.85 -3.02 16.57
N GLN A 164 -15.93 -3.97 16.51
CA GLN A 164 -16.09 -5.32 17.06
C GLN A 164 -15.22 -5.65 18.28
N GLY A 165 -14.54 -4.62 18.87
CA GLY A 165 -13.63 -4.80 20.00
C GLY A 165 -12.44 -5.69 19.66
N THR A 166 -11.23 -5.17 19.71
CA THR A 166 -10.04 -5.96 19.40
C THR A 166 -9.01 -5.77 20.52
N ASP A 167 -8.85 -6.78 21.35
CA ASP A 167 -7.66 -6.90 22.16
C ASP A 167 -6.47 -7.23 21.25
N GLY A 168 -5.40 -6.42 21.33
CA GLY A 168 -4.15 -6.72 20.64
C GLY A 168 -4.12 -6.44 19.13
N ALA A 169 -4.82 -5.42 18.65
CA ALA A 169 -4.77 -5.02 17.25
C ALA A 169 -3.38 -4.52 16.81
N ILE A 170 -3.01 -4.81 15.56
CA ILE A 170 -1.81 -4.28 14.93
C ILE A 170 -2.23 -3.12 14.04
N VAL A 171 -1.67 -1.94 14.30
CA VAL A 171 -1.87 -0.73 13.47
C VAL A 171 -0.62 -0.54 12.62
N VAL A 172 -0.78 -0.54 11.29
CA VAL A 172 0.34 -0.43 10.35
C VAL A 172 0.10 0.69 9.35
N GLY A 173 1.14 1.47 9.09
CA GLY A 173 1.08 2.49 8.05
C GLY A 173 1.86 3.76 8.36
N ASP A 174 1.89 4.68 7.39
CA ASP A 174 2.55 5.96 7.52
C ASP A 174 1.86 6.88 8.55
N ALA A 175 0.59 6.60 8.87
CA ALA A 175 -0.14 7.28 9.94
C ALA A 175 -0.14 6.53 11.28
N ALA A 176 0.62 5.43 11.46
CA ALA A 176 0.60 4.65 12.70
C ALA A 176 0.99 5.48 13.93
N GLU A 177 2.10 6.22 13.86
CA GLU A 177 2.55 7.10 14.96
C GLU A 177 1.55 8.24 15.22
N LYS A 178 0.98 8.83 14.17
CA LYS A 178 -0.07 9.84 14.27
C LYS A 178 -1.29 9.26 14.99
N THR A 179 -1.72 8.08 14.62
CA THR A 179 -2.85 7.37 15.24
C THR A 179 -2.56 7.09 16.70
N GLN A 180 -1.38 6.58 17.05
CA GLN A 180 -0.97 6.32 18.43
C GLN A 180 -1.03 7.58 19.29
N ARG A 181 -0.47 8.69 18.79
CA ARG A 181 -0.46 9.98 19.49
C ARG A 181 -1.86 10.53 19.73
N LEU A 182 -2.74 10.44 18.74
CA LEU A 182 -4.11 10.96 18.81
C LEU A 182 -5.00 10.11 19.73
N LEU A 183 -4.75 8.82 19.86
CA LEU A 183 -5.46 7.92 20.78
C LEU A 183 -5.10 8.14 22.25
N LYS A 184 -4.05 8.92 22.56
CA LYS A 184 -3.67 9.34 23.93
C LYS A 184 -3.64 8.20 24.97
N GLY A 185 -3.08 7.05 24.59
CA GLY A 185 -2.95 5.89 25.49
C GLY A 185 -4.20 5.02 25.66
N LYS A 186 -5.29 5.33 24.97
CA LYS A 186 -6.53 4.51 25.00
C LYS A 186 -6.39 3.16 24.32
N ALA A 187 -5.34 2.95 23.48
CA ALA A 187 -5.08 1.72 22.75
C ALA A 187 -4.06 0.82 23.49
N SER A 188 -4.36 0.50 24.74
CA SER A 188 -3.52 -0.41 25.54
C SER A 188 -3.49 -1.81 24.90
N GLY A 189 -2.29 -2.37 24.74
CA GLY A 189 -2.10 -3.68 24.11
C GLY A 189 -2.07 -3.66 22.58
N TRP A 190 -2.20 -2.51 21.93
CA TRP A 190 -2.04 -2.39 20.46
C TRP A 190 -0.57 -2.22 20.07
N THR A 191 -0.20 -2.81 18.95
CA THR A 191 1.12 -2.65 18.33
C THR A 191 1.04 -1.66 17.19
N PHE A 192 1.92 -0.65 17.17
CA PHE A 192 1.97 0.38 16.12
C PHE A 192 3.24 0.23 15.30
N ILE A 193 3.08 0.13 13.99
CA ILE A 193 4.15 -0.15 13.03
C ILE A 193 4.13 0.94 11.96
N ALA A 194 5.15 1.81 11.98
CA ALA A 194 5.33 2.76 10.90
C ALA A 194 5.83 2.05 9.64
N ALA A 195 5.12 2.19 8.54
CA ALA A 195 5.49 1.60 7.26
C ALA A 195 4.93 2.45 6.11
N HIS A 196 5.59 2.36 4.95
CA HIS A 196 5.10 2.96 3.72
C HIS A 196 4.83 1.84 2.71
N PRO A 197 3.72 1.89 1.94
CA PRO A 197 3.49 0.91 0.89
C PRO A 197 4.60 0.97 -0.16
N THR A 198 4.94 -0.18 -0.70
CA THR A 198 5.91 -0.34 -1.79
C THR A 198 5.35 -1.24 -2.88
N ALA A 199 5.81 -1.03 -4.12
CA ALA A 199 5.45 -1.88 -5.25
C ALA A 199 6.02 -3.30 -5.10
#